data_cc2c895c4ca249c55f58c2e8bfadecd5
#
_entry.id   cc2c895c4ca249c55f58c2e8bfadecd5
#
_cell.length_a   1.000
_cell.length_b   1.000
_cell.length_c   1.000
_cell.angle_alpha   90.00
_cell.angle_beta   90.00
_cell.angle_gamma   90.00
#
_symmetry.space_group_name_H-M   'P 1'
#
loop_
_entity.id
_entity.type
_entity.pdbx_description
1 polymer ?
#
loop_
_entity_poly.entity_id
_entity_poly.type
_entity_poly.pdbx_seq_one_letter_code
_entity_poly.pdbx_strand_id
1 'polypeptide(L)'
;MCIVVIAWQLFDELPLVLLSNRDEFLQRPTELLHQWEDKPVFAGRDVQSGGTWLGIHQQPHQANHQYSQQAPQEYYQQNGRWAAVLNFRDGVQASSDERSRGALVTDFLTSDISPMEFARQISLQNYAGFNLIIGDMTQAVIVNNRGHAPMPLYAGLHVISNGQPEDSWFKTEKLRGRLRQEVLPLIAENSEPEYWQEAAFAVLSDNTQAPVDKLPETGVAVEIEQILSSIYIEPVAFNHTQNNLPTYATRTQSILTLKCHSQLAASAVDDIARLVSRECQHDSYKACRHDNHK
;
A
#
# COMPACT_ATOMS: atom_id res chain seq x y z
N MET A 1 0.37 -5.12 -9.51
CA MET A 1 -1.05 -4.93 -9.13
C MET A 1 -1.13 -5.15 -7.65
N CYS A 2 -2.11 -4.57 -6.94
CA CYS A 2 -2.05 -4.55 -5.48
C CYS A 2 -3.45 -4.71 -4.90
N ILE A 3 -3.52 -5.01 -3.62
CA ILE A 3 -4.74 -4.88 -2.85
C ILE A 3 -4.41 -4.13 -1.56
N VAL A 4 -5.30 -3.24 -1.14
CA VAL A 4 -5.16 -2.50 0.10
C VAL A 4 -6.44 -2.61 0.93
N VAL A 5 -6.25 -2.75 2.22
CA VAL A 5 -7.29 -2.67 3.25
C VAL A 5 -7.04 -1.41 4.06
N ILE A 6 -8.09 -0.71 4.39
CA ILE A 6 -8.05 0.47 5.26
C ILE A 6 -9.16 0.33 6.29
N ALA A 7 -8.79 0.03 7.53
CA ALA A 7 -9.65 0.20 8.69
C ALA A 7 -9.45 1.64 9.18
N TRP A 8 -10.36 2.53 8.79
CA TRP A 8 -10.31 3.96 9.07
C TRP A 8 -11.25 4.30 10.21
N GLN A 9 -10.72 4.89 11.29
CA GLN A 9 -11.49 5.32 12.47
C GLN A 9 -12.40 4.21 13.05
N LEU A 10 -11.95 2.95 12.99
CA LEU A 10 -12.65 1.82 13.60
C LEU A 10 -12.22 1.57 15.05
N PHE A 11 -11.05 2.06 15.43
CA PHE A 11 -10.46 1.86 16.75
C PHE A 11 -10.02 3.20 17.31
N ASP A 12 -10.34 3.48 18.57
CA ASP A 12 -10.02 4.75 19.23
C ASP A 12 -8.51 4.98 19.32
N GLU A 13 -7.74 3.91 19.54
CA GLU A 13 -6.28 3.96 19.71
C GLU A 13 -5.50 3.91 18.40
N LEU A 14 -6.10 3.29 17.38
CA LEU A 14 -5.52 3.10 16.05
C LEU A 14 -6.47 3.68 14.99
N PRO A 15 -6.46 5.00 14.77
CA PRO A 15 -7.32 5.64 13.78
C PRO A 15 -7.10 5.13 12.36
N LEU A 16 -5.92 4.56 12.08
CA LEU A 16 -5.62 3.86 10.83
C LEU A 16 -4.98 2.51 11.11
N VAL A 17 -5.53 1.46 10.51
CA VAL A 17 -4.83 0.20 10.25
C VAL A 17 -4.95 -0.06 8.75
N LEU A 18 -3.82 -0.01 8.04
CA LEU A 18 -3.74 -0.28 6.61
C LEU A 18 -2.91 -1.54 6.38
N LEU A 19 -3.45 -2.47 5.59
CA LEU A 19 -2.79 -3.70 5.15
C LEU A 19 -2.67 -3.69 3.63
N SER A 20 -1.57 -4.16 3.08
CA SER A 20 -1.37 -4.15 1.62
C SER A 20 -0.49 -5.29 1.12
N ASN A 21 -0.85 -5.85 -0.04
CA ASN A 21 0.05 -6.62 -0.89
C ASN A 21 0.49 -5.79 -2.09
N ARG A 22 1.79 -5.77 -2.36
CA ARG A 22 2.35 -5.26 -3.62
C ARG A 22 2.67 -6.42 -4.53
N ASP A 23 2.00 -6.46 -5.67
CA ASP A 23 2.25 -7.43 -6.73
C ASP A 23 3.02 -6.76 -7.86
N GLU A 24 4.16 -7.34 -8.23
CA GLU A 24 5.08 -6.75 -9.21
C GLU A 24 5.96 -7.83 -9.86
N PHE A 25 6.56 -7.52 -10.97
CA PHE A 25 7.60 -8.34 -11.57
C PHE A 25 8.80 -8.50 -10.63
N LEU A 26 9.23 -9.75 -10.39
CA LEU A 26 10.33 -10.04 -9.47
C LEU A 26 11.66 -9.42 -9.93
N GLN A 27 11.83 -9.23 -11.23
CA GLN A 27 13.03 -8.62 -11.82
C GLN A 27 13.07 -7.08 -11.65
N ARG A 28 11.93 -6.43 -11.33
CA ARG A 28 11.90 -4.98 -11.15
C ARG A 28 12.71 -4.59 -9.91
N PRO A 29 13.79 -3.77 -10.05
CA PRO A 29 14.65 -3.44 -8.92
C PRO A 29 13.89 -2.62 -7.89
N THR A 30 13.97 -3.03 -6.63
CA THR A 30 13.26 -2.42 -5.51
C THR A 30 14.16 -2.41 -4.28
N GLU A 31 14.26 -1.28 -3.59
CA GLU A 31 14.86 -1.18 -2.27
C GLU A 31 13.82 -1.53 -1.20
N LEU A 32 14.29 -2.20 -0.16
CA LEU A 32 13.47 -2.56 0.99
C LEU A 32 12.99 -1.32 1.75
N LEU A 33 12.12 -1.50 2.72
CA LEU A 33 11.65 -0.44 3.59
C LEU A 33 12.81 0.23 4.34
N HIS A 34 12.98 1.55 4.15
CA HIS A 34 14.02 2.34 4.78
C HIS A 34 13.65 3.84 4.83
N GLN A 35 14.36 4.60 5.66
CA GLN A 35 14.32 6.07 5.63
C GLN A 35 15.08 6.56 4.40
N TRP A 36 14.44 7.35 3.54
CA TRP A 36 15.11 7.92 2.38
C TRP A 36 16.05 9.05 2.80
N GLU A 37 17.22 9.11 2.17
CA GLU A 37 18.21 10.15 2.45
C GLU A 37 17.86 11.48 1.80
N ASP A 38 17.18 11.45 0.65
CA ASP A 38 16.86 12.60 -0.18
C ASP A 38 15.50 13.24 0.13
N LYS A 39 14.65 12.58 0.92
CA LYS A 39 13.28 13.03 1.24
C LYS A 39 12.84 12.57 2.63
N PRO A 40 11.94 13.32 3.30
CA PRO A 40 11.33 12.91 4.56
C PRO A 40 10.29 11.80 4.34
N VAL A 41 10.72 10.68 3.78
CA VAL A 41 9.87 9.55 3.41
C VAL A 41 10.45 8.26 3.97
N PHE A 42 9.63 7.49 4.69
CA PHE A 42 9.93 6.13 5.10
C PHE A 42 9.09 5.17 4.28
N ALA A 43 9.74 4.44 3.37
CA ALA A 43 9.09 3.58 2.38
C ALA A 43 10.09 2.60 1.74
N GLY A 44 9.59 1.55 1.09
CA GLY A 44 10.37 0.88 0.04
C GLY A 44 10.50 1.78 -1.18
N ARG A 45 11.51 1.59 -2.02
CA ARG A 45 11.73 2.42 -3.21
C ARG A 45 11.73 1.58 -4.48
N ASP A 46 10.92 1.98 -5.45
CA ASP A 46 11.02 1.48 -6.81
C ASP A 46 12.21 2.13 -7.50
N VAL A 47 13.30 1.39 -7.67
CA VAL A 47 14.57 1.95 -8.20
C VAL A 47 14.44 2.41 -9.64
N GLN A 48 13.58 1.74 -10.42
CA GLN A 48 13.39 2.09 -11.83
C GLN A 48 12.67 3.43 -12.01
N SER A 49 11.69 3.74 -11.17
CA SER A 49 10.87 4.95 -11.28
C SER A 49 11.16 6.01 -10.22
N GLY A 50 11.96 5.69 -9.19
CA GLY A 50 12.36 6.60 -8.12
C GLY A 50 11.28 6.91 -7.08
N GLY A 51 10.04 6.39 -7.26
CA GLY A 51 8.90 6.58 -6.37
C GLY A 51 8.62 5.38 -5.46
N THR A 52 7.44 5.38 -4.82
CA THR A 52 6.99 4.27 -3.97
C THR A 52 5.51 3.97 -4.17
N TRP A 53 5.05 2.81 -3.69
CA TRP A 53 3.66 2.36 -3.73
C TRP A 53 2.90 2.60 -2.42
N LEU A 54 3.63 2.67 -1.30
CA LEU A 54 3.13 2.87 0.06
C LEU A 54 4.24 3.49 0.90
N GLY A 55 3.93 4.52 1.66
CA GLY A 55 4.89 5.17 2.54
C GLY A 55 4.24 6.10 3.54
N ILE A 56 5.07 6.59 4.44
CA ILE A 56 4.74 7.61 5.44
C ILE A 56 5.72 8.78 5.35
N HIS A 57 5.25 9.97 5.74
CA HIS A 57 6.14 11.08 6.02
C HIS A 57 6.88 10.79 7.31
N GLN A 58 8.20 10.81 7.27
CA GLN A 58 9.05 10.69 8.46
C GLN A 58 10.31 11.51 8.25
N GLN A 59 10.57 12.43 9.15
CA GLN A 59 11.83 13.20 9.16
C GLN A 59 12.98 12.27 9.54
N PRO A 60 14.15 12.38 8.90
CA PRO A 60 15.35 11.70 9.35
C PRO A 60 15.66 12.10 10.82
N HIS A 61 15.95 11.14 11.66
CA HIS A 61 16.31 11.40 13.05
C HIS A 61 17.52 12.35 13.13
N GLN A 62 17.28 13.60 13.52
CA GLN A 62 18.35 14.46 13.98
C GLN A 62 18.58 14.15 15.46
N ALA A 63 19.75 13.59 15.78
CA ALA A 63 20.11 13.06 17.09
C ALA A 63 20.05 14.07 18.28
N ASN A 64 19.56 15.30 18.09
CA ASN A 64 19.63 16.40 19.06
C ASN A 64 18.32 17.18 19.27
N HIS A 65 17.16 16.74 18.80
CA HIS A 65 15.91 17.42 19.16
C HIS A 65 15.30 16.81 20.42
N GLN A 66 15.57 17.44 21.57
CA GLN A 66 14.70 17.32 22.76
C GLN A 66 13.35 17.96 22.38
N TYR A 67 12.40 17.16 21.91
CA TYR A 67 11.03 17.61 21.72
C TYR A 67 10.45 17.93 23.11
N SER A 68 10.06 19.20 23.33
CA SER A 68 9.31 19.60 24.51
C SER A 68 7.98 18.85 24.54
N GLN A 69 7.42 18.60 25.73
CA GLN A 69 6.13 17.91 25.95
C GLN A 69 4.90 18.54 25.25
N GLN A 70 5.12 19.59 24.45
CA GLN A 70 4.09 20.32 23.68
C GLN A 70 4.59 20.55 22.25
N ALA A 71 4.69 19.46 21.46
CA ALA A 71 4.92 19.63 20.02
C ALA A 71 3.72 20.36 19.40
N PRO A 72 3.92 21.33 18.48
CA PRO A 72 2.85 22.03 17.81
C PRO A 72 1.91 21.05 17.07
N GLN A 73 0.63 21.39 16.96
CA GLN A 73 -0.36 20.57 16.22
C GLN A 73 0.07 20.29 14.78
N GLU A 74 0.78 21.21 14.15
CA GLU A 74 1.38 21.09 12.82
C GLU A 74 2.39 19.92 12.73
N TYR A 75 3.14 19.65 13.79
CA TYR A 75 4.07 18.52 13.86
C TYR A 75 3.33 17.17 13.75
N TYR A 76 2.21 17.02 14.45
CA TYR A 76 1.40 15.81 14.42
C TYR A 76 0.72 15.61 13.06
N GLN A 77 0.30 16.69 12.40
CA GLN A 77 -0.28 16.64 11.08
C GLN A 77 0.73 16.16 10.04
N GLN A 78 1.99 16.58 10.11
CA GLN A 78 3.03 16.13 9.19
C GLN A 78 3.43 14.68 9.43
N ASN A 79 3.72 14.29 10.66
CA ASN A 79 4.19 12.94 10.98
C ASN A 79 3.11 11.85 10.90
N GLY A 80 1.84 12.21 10.80
CA GLY A 80 0.74 11.28 10.53
C GLY A 80 0.41 11.12 9.04
N ARG A 81 1.17 11.71 8.11
CA ARG A 81 0.87 11.60 6.66
C ARG A 81 1.25 10.25 6.10
N TRP A 82 0.37 9.70 5.31
CA TRP A 82 0.53 8.41 4.65
C TRP A 82 -0.09 8.40 3.27
N ALA A 83 0.42 7.55 2.39
CA ALA A 83 -0.12 7.42 1.05
C ALA A 83 0.10 6.01 0.50
N ALA A 84 -0.86 5.55 -0.29
CA ALA A 84 -0.79 4.31 -1.05
C ALA A 84 -1.32 4.52 -2.47
N VAL A 85 -0.70 3.90 -3.47
CA VAL A 85 -1.16 3.91 -4.85
C VAL A 85 -1.25 2.48 -5.40
N LEU A 86 -2.38 2.20 -6.06
CA LEU A 86 -2.60 0.95 -6.78
C LEU A 86 -2.76 1.26 -8.27
N ASN A 87 -2.27 0.36 -9.11
CA ASN A 87 -2.56 0.42 -10.54
C ASN A 87 -4.05 0.17 -10.77
N PHE A 88 -4.67 0.92 -11.66
CA PHE A 88 -6.00 0.59 -12.17
C PHE A 88 -5.86 -0.42 -13.31
N ARG A 89 -6.73 -1.42 -13.36
CA ARG A 89 -6.72 -2.50 -14.35
C ARG A 89 -7.90 -2.33 -15.29
N ASP A 90 -7.62 -1.86 -16.48
CA ASP A 90 -8.59 -1.59 -17.55
C ASP A 90 -8.10 -2.06 -18.94
N GLY A 91 -7.08 -2.94 -18.96
CA GLY A 91 -6.45 -3.41 -20.19
C GLY A 91 -5.58 -2.35 -20.90
N VAL A 92 -5.54 -1.11 -20.42
CA VAL A 92 -4.75 -0.02 -21.02
C VAL A 92 -3.32 -0.08 -20.54
N GLN A 93 -2.38 -0.13 -21.49
CA GLN A 93 -0.95 -0.08 -21.15
C GLN A 93 -0.51 1.36 -20.90
N ALA A 94 0.42 1.53 -19.93
CA ALA A 94 1.03 2.82 -19.66
C ALA A 94 1.85 3.32 -20.87
N SER A 95 1.71 4.59 -21.21
CA SER A 95 2.53 5.26 -22.21
C SER A 95 3.90 5.64 -21.63
N SER A 96 4.92 5.74 -22.50
CA SER A 96 6.26 6.24 -22.10
C SER A 96 6.26 7.70 -21.62
N ASP A 97 5.27 8.48 -22.03
CA ASP A 97 5.14 9.90 -21.69
C ASP A 97 4.43 10.14 -20.36
N GLU A 98 3.85 9.09 -19.76
CA GLU A 98 3.17 9.18 -18.49
C GLU A 98 4.15 9.18 -17.31
N ARG A 99 3.84 10.00 -16.30
CA ARG A 99 4.59 10.02 -15.05
C ARG A 99 4.38 8.73 -14.26
N SER A 100 5.39 8.35 -13.48
CA SER A 100 5.25 7.24 -12.55
C SER A 100 4.16 7.53 -11.50
N ARG A 101 3.24 6.59 -11.29
CA ARG A 101 2.22 6.65 -10.24
C ARG A 101 2.84 6.73 -8.84
N GLY A 102 4.02 6.12 -8.65
CA GLY A 102 4.76 6.22 -7.39
C GLY A 102 5.20 7.64 -7.02
N ALA A 103 5.29 8.56 -8.01
CA ALA A 103 5.54 9.97 -7.76
C ALA A 103 4.37 10.64 -7.00
N LEU A 104 3.12 10.22 -7.24
CA LEU A 104 1.96 10.74 -6.49
C LEU A 104 2.09 10.52 -4.98
N VAL A 105 2.60 9.35 -4.58
CA VAL A 105 2.85 9.02 -3.17
C VAL A 105 3.93 9.94 -2.60
N THR A 106 5.07 10.05 -3.27
CA THR A 106 6.18 10.90 -2.78
C THR A 106 5.84 12.37 -2.79
N ASP A 107 5.15 12.85 -3.83
CA ASP A 107 4.74 14.25 -3.95
C ASP A 107 3.76 14.64 -2.81
N PHE A 108 2.82 13.75 -2.46
CA PHE A 108 1.94 13.97 -1.32
C PHE A 108 2.71 13.95 0.01
N LEU A 109 3.53 12.93 0.25
CA LEU A 109 4.26 12.79 1.51
C LEU A 109 5.23 13.94 1.78
N THR A 110 5.72 14.60 0.75
CA THR A 110 6.64 15.75 0.87
C THR A 110 5.95 17.11 0.77
N SER A 111 4.64 17.14 0.55
CA SER A 111 3.85 18.37 0.54
C SER A 111 3.32 18.71 1.95
N ASP A 112 2.87 19.94 2.13
CA ASP A 112 2.26 20.46 3.36
C ASP A 112 0.75 20.73 3.23
N ILE A 113 0.19 20.55 2.03
CA ILE A 113 -1.24 20.77 1.77
C ILE A 113 -2.10 19.59 2.25
N SER A 114 -3.37 19.85 2.52
CA SER A 114 -4.28 18.81 3.02
C SER A 114 -4.51 17.69 2.00
N PRO A 115 -4.86 16.46 2.44
CA PRO A 115 -5.15 15.34 1.53
C PRO A 115 -6.20 15.68 0.46
N MET A 116 -7.28 16.35 0.82
CA MET A 116 -8.33 16.73 -0.13
C MET A 116 -7.84 17.77 -1.15
N GLU A 117 -7.08 18.74 -0.70
CA GLU A 117 -6.52 19.77 -1.58
C GLU A 117 -5.51 19.17 -2.55
N PHE A 118 -4.60 18.32 -2.07
CA PHE A 118 -3.66 17.59 -2.92
C PHE A 118 -4.40 16.77 -3.99
N ALA A 119 -5.40 15.99 -3.59
CA ALA A 119 -6.16 15.15 -4.52
C ALA A 119 -6.85 15.96 -5.63
N ARG A 120 -7.33 17.20 -5.32
CA ARG A 120 -7.95 18.09 -6.31
C ARG A 120 -6.97 18.75 -7.27
N GLN A 121 -5.69 18.86 -6.89
CA GLN A 121 -4.66 19.50 -7.71
C GLN A 121 -3.95 18.52 -8.65
N ILE A 122 -4.20 17.21 -8.55
CA ILE A 122 -3.56 16.21 -9.40
C ILE A 122 -3.96 16.42 -10.86
N SER A 123 -2.96 16.54 -11.74
CA SER A 123 -3.15 16.50 -13.19
C SER A 123 -3.35 15.05 -13.65
N LEU A 124 -4.60 14.56 -13.53
CA LEU A 124 -4.97 13.15 -13.70
C LEU A 124 -4.51 12.53 -15.03
N GLN A 125 -4.51 13.33 -16.11
CA GLN A 125 -4.13 12.91 -17.47
C GLN A 125 -2.65 12.59 -17.63
N ASN A 126 -1.82 12.96 -16.65
CA ASN A 126 -0.36 12.74 -16.73
C ASN A 126 0.05 11.34 -16.27
N TYR A 127 -0.90 10.48 -15.88
CA TYR A 127 -0.63 9.19 -15.27
C TYR A 127 -1.45 8.08 -15.93
N ALA A 128 -0.86 6.89 -16.05
CA ALA A 128 -1.62 5.66 -16.29
C ALA A 128 -2.68 5.44 -15.21
N GLY A 129 -3.64 4.54 -15.46
CA GLY A 129 -4.70 4.24 -14.52
C GLY A 129 -4.22 3.95 -13.10
N PHE A 130 -4.79 4.64 -12.09
CA PHE A 130 -4.45 4.48 -10.68
C PHE A 130 -5.66 4.66 -9.75
N ASN A 131 -5.58 4.05 -8.57
CA ASN A 131 -6.26 4.45 -7.35
C ASN A 131 -5.21 5.02 -6.38
N LEU A 132 -5.40 6.25 -5.92
CA LEU A 132 -4.56 6.88 -4.92
C LEU A 132 -5.36 7.06 -3.64
N ILE A 133 -4.82 6.60 -2.53
CA ILE A 133 -5.37 6.81 -1.21
C ILE A 133 -4.33 7.56 -0.38
N ILE A 134 -4.70 8.71 0.14
CA ILE A 134 -3.83 9.59 0.91
C ILE A 134 -4.52 10.04 2.18
N GLY A 135 -3.75 10.26 3.22
CA GLY A 135 -4.34 10.70 4.48
C GLY A 135 -3.32 11.27 5.46
N ASP A 136 -3.89 11.78 6.54
CA ASP A 136 -3.19 12.23 7.74
C ASP A 136 -3.94 11.72 8.98
N MET A 137 -3.70 12.30 10.14
CA MET A 137 -4.40 11.93 11.40
C MET A 137 -5.90 12.27 11.39
N THR A 138 -6.35 13.17 10.50
CA THR A 138 -7.68 13.77 10.54
C THR A 138 -8.59 13.33 9.39
N GLN A 139 -8.02 13.06 8.24
CA GLN A 139 -8.77 12.68 7.06
C GLN A 139 -8.03 11.66 6.20
N ALA A 140 -8.79 10.84 5.52
CA ALA A 140 -8.33 9.98 4.44
C ALA A 140 -9.14 10.27 3.19
N VAL A 141 -8.49 10.32 2.03
CA VAL A 141 -9.11 10.66 0.74
C VAL A 141 -8.71 9.62 -0.30
N ILE A 142 -9.67 9.21 -1.12
CA ILE A 142 -9.45 8.39 -2.30
C ILE A 142 -9.76 9.17 -3.56
N VAL A 143 -8.96 8.96 -4.59
CA VAL A 143 -9.15 9.52 -5.94
C VAL A 143 -8.57 8.57 -6.99
N ASN A 144 -9.18 8.53 -8.17
CA ASN A 144 -8.59 7.87 -9.33
C ASN A 144 -8.76 8.70 -10.61
N ASN A 145 -8.05 8.32 -11.66
CA ASN A 145 -8.20 8.92 -12.98
C ASN A 145 -9.08 8.09 -13.93
N ARG A 146 -10.01 7.32 -13.37
CA ARG A 146 -10.99 6.50 -14.08
C ARG A 146 -12.44 6.80 -13.64
N GLY A 147 -12.70 8.06 -13.33
CA GLY A 147 -14.05 8.55 -13.05
C GLY A 147 -14.39 8.71 -11.58
N HIS A 148 -13.53 8.31 -10.64
CA HIS A 148 -13.78 8.54 -9.21
C HIS A 148 -13.14 9.86 -8.76
N ALA A 149 -13.96 10.86 -8.53
CA ALA A 149 -13.53 12.17 -8.03
C ALA A 149 -12.91 12.04 -6.62
N PRO A 150 -12.10 13.02 -6.17
CA PRO A 150 -11.61 13.04 -4.80
C PRO A 150 -12.75 12.99 -3.78
N MET A 151 -12.77 11.95 -2.95
CA MET A 151 -13.77 11.72 -1.92
C MET A 151 -13.13 11.34 -0.58
N PRO A 152 -13.67 11.84 0.56
CA PRO A 152 -13.22 11.39 1.86
C PRO A 152 -13.62 9.93 2.09
N LEU A 153 -12.74 9.16 2.74
CA LEU A 153 -13.11 7.88 3.32
C LEU A 153 -13.85 8.13 4.64
N TYR A 154 -15.01 7.51 4.78
CA TYR A 154 -15.75 7.51 6.04
C TYR A 154 -15.22 6.42 6.98
N ALA A 155 -15.52 6.55 8.28
CA ALA A 155 -15.18 5.53 9.26
C ALA A 155 -15.70 4.15 8.81
N GLY A 156 -14.83 3.16 8.77
CA GLY A 156 -15.20 1.82 8.29
C GLY A 156 -14.05 1.00 7.76
N LEU A 157 -14.39 -0.19 7.26
CA LEU A 157 -13.47 -1.12 6.61
C LEU A 157 -13.60 -1.01 5.09
N HIS A 158 -12.59 -0.47 4.45
CA HIS A 158 -12.47 -0.35 2.99
C HIS A 158 -11.48 -1.39 2.47
N VAL A 159 -11.84 -2.09 1.40
CA VAL A 159 -10.95 -3.04 0.71
C VAL A 159 -10.96 -2.68 -0.76
N ILE A 160 -9.84 -2.18 -1.25
CA ILE A 160 -9.69 -1.60 -2.59
C ILE A 160 -8.64 -2.41 -3.36
N SER A 161 -8.92 -2.65 -4.63
CA SER A 161 -7.97 -3.32 -5.51
C SER A 161 -7.75 -2.51 -6.80
N ASN A 162 -7.77 -3.15 -7.94
CA ASN A 162 -7.34 -2.58 -9.21
C ASN A 162 -8.50 -2.08 -10.10
N GLY A 163 -9.73 -2.05 -9.58
CA GLY A 163 -10.94 -1.50 -10.20
C GLY A 163 -11.41 -0.24 -9.49
N GLN A 164 -12.71 0.05 -9.59
CA GLN A 164 -13.31 1.13 -8.82
C GLN A 164 -13.27 0.81 -7.32
N PRO A 165 -13.22 1.82 -6.45
CA PRO A 165 -13.16 1.61 -5.00
C PRO A 165 -14.30 0.76 -4.43
N GLU A 166 -15.49 0.83 -5.08
CA GLU A 166 -16.71 0.13 -4.71
C GLU A 166 -16.83 -1.27 -5.31
N ASP A 167 -15.91 -1.69 -6.19
CA ASP A 167 -15.99 -2.97 -6.87
C ASP A 167 -15.89 -4.14 -5.89
N SER A 168 -16.88 -5.01 -5.95
CA SER A 168 -16.96 -6.26 -5.16
C SER A 168 -16.33 -7.42 -5.95
N TRP A 169 -15.01 -7.44 -6.03
CA TRP A 169 -14.30 -8.57 -6.62
C TRP A 169 -14.15 -9.72 -5.62
N PHE A 170 -14.00 -10.95 -6.13
CA PHE A 170 -13.83 -12.14 -5.29
C PHE A 170 -12.77 -11.94 -4.19
N LYS A 171 -11.59 -11.43 -4.54
CA LYS A 171 -10.50 -11.21 -3.56
C LYS A 171 -10.83 -10.11 -2.55
N THR A 172 -11.54 -9.03 -2.94
CA THR A 172 -11.89 -7.95 -2.03
C THR A 172 -12.93 -8.41 -1.02
N GLU A 173 -13.93 -9.17 -1.44
CA GLU A 173 -14.96 -9.73 -0.54
C GLU A 173 -14.37 -10.79 0.39
N LYS A 174 -13.54 -11.69 -0.13
CA LYS A 174 -12.87 -12.71 0.66
C LYS A 174 -11.98 -12.09 1.73
N LEU A 175 -11.16 -11.11 1.35
CA LEU A 175 -10.27 -10.41 2.27
C LEU A 175 -11.08 -9.67 3.35
N ARG A 176 -12.14 -8.96 2.95
CA ARG A 176 -13.06 -8.27 3.88
C ARG A 176 -13.69 -9.23 4.91
N GLY A 177 -14.14 -10.39 4.44
CA GLY A 177 -14.73 -11.44 5.30
C GLY A 177 -13.73 -11.98 6.31
N ARG A 178 -12.54 -12.36 5.83
CA ARG A 178 -11.48 -12.90 6.69
C ARG A 178 -10.99 -11.89 7.73
N LEU A 179 -10.80 -10.63 7.33
CA LEU A 179 -10.40 -9.57 8.27
C LEU A 179 -11.39 -9.38 9.40
N ARG A 180 -12.70 -9.36 9.10
CA ARG A 180 -13.76 -9.24 10.11
C ARG A 180 -13.76 -10.40 11.10
N GLN A 181 -13.36 -11.58 10.66
CA GLN A 181 -13.37 -12.79 11.49
C GLN A 181 -12.06 -13.03 12.24
N GLU A 182 -10.92 -12.74 11.61
CA GLU A 182 -9.61 -13.22 12.05
C GLU A 182 -8.71 -12.10 12.60
N VAL A 183 -8.89 -10.83 12.19
CA VAL A 183 -7.95 -9.75 12.53
C VAL A 183 -8.61 -8.64 13.36
N LEU A 184 -9.75 -8.08 12.91
CA LEU A 184 -10.37 -6.95 13.60
C LEU A 184 -10.76 -7.27 15.05
N PRO A 185 -11.25 -8.48 15.42
CA PRO A 185 -11.52 -8.81 16.81
C PRO A 185 -10.25 -8.77 17.68
N LEU A 186 -9.11 -9.26 17.19
CA LEU A 186 -7.85 -9.21 17.92
C LEU A 186 -7.40 -7.78 18.21
N ILE A 187 -7.58 -6.86 17.26
CA ILE A 187 -7.27 -5.44 17.45
C ILE A 187 -8.24 -4.83 18.47
N ALA A 188 -9.54 -5.11 18.36
CA ALA A 188 -10.57 -4.60 19.27
C ALA A 188 -10.39 -5.08 20.71
N GLU A 189 -9.85 -6.27 20.92
CA GLU A 189 -9.52 -6.85 22.22
C GLU A 189 -8.18 -6.37 22.78
N ASN A 190 -7.53 -5.40 22.11
CA ASN A 190 -6.19 -4.89 22.46
C ASN A 190 -5.13 -6.00 22.60
N SER A 191 -5.21 -7.00 21.73
CA SER A 191 -4.18 -8.04 21.65
C SER A 191 -2.82 -7.42 21.32
N GLU A 192 -1.74 -8.04 21.83
CA GLU A 192 -0.38 -7.61 21.51
C GLU A 192 -0.19 -7.46 19.98
N PRO A 193 0.48 -6.41 19.53
CA PRO A 193 0.63 -6.13 18.09
C PRO A 193 1.12 -7.30 17.26
N GLU A 194 2.00 -8.12 17.81
CA GLU A 194 2.56 -9.30 17.14
C GLU A 194 1.48 -10.31 16.75
N TYR A 195 0.47 -10.53 17.61
CA TYR A 195 -0.57 -11.53 17.34
C TYR A 195 -1.49 -11.11 16.20
N TRP A 196 -2.03 -9.89 16.23
CA TRP A 196 -2.92 -9.46 15.16
C TRP A 196 -2.17 -9.19 13.85
N GLN A 197 -0.88 -8.78 13.90
CA GLN A 197 -0.06 -8.60 12.71
C GLN A 197 0.23 -9.94 12.03
N GLU A 198 0.54 -11.01 12.79
CA GLU A 198 0.70 -12.35 12.22
C GLU A 198 -0.59 -12.85 11.57
N ALA A 199 -1.75 -12.66 12.23
CA ALA A 199 -3.05 -12.98 11.65
C ALA A 199 -3.30 -12.17 10.35
N ALA A 200 -2.95 -10.88 10.33
CA ALA A 200 -3.07 -10.04 9.15
C ALA A 200 -2.17 -10.53 7.99
N PHE A 201 -0.91 -10.88 8.25
CA PHE A 201 -0.03 -11.46 7.25
C PHE A 201 -0.53 -12.81 6.74
N ALA A 202 -1.10 -13.65 7.62
CA ALA A 202 -1.70 -14.92 7.23
C ALA A 202 -2.91 -14.71 6.30
N VAL A 203 -3.76 -13.73 6.57
CA VAL A 203 -4.89 -13.37 5.71
C VAL A 203 -4.42 -12.81 4.37
N LEU A 204 -3.37 -11.96 4.37
CA LEU A 204 -2.76 -11.43 3.15
C LEU A 204 -2.06 -12.50 2.29
N SER A 205 -1.75 -13.67 2.86
CA SER A 205 -1.09 -14.79 2.17
C SER A 205 -2.06 -15.77 1.50
N ASP A 206 -3.34 -15.46 1.44
CA ASP A 206 -4.35 -16.33 0.80
C ASP A 206 -4.22 -16.31 -0.73
N ASN A 207 -3.80 -17.43 -1.30
CA ASN A 207 -3.57 -17.60 -2.74
C ASN A 207 -4.78 -18.20 -3.49
N THR A 208 -5.95 -18.29 -2.87
CA THR A 208 -7.15 -18.82 -3.50
C THR A 208 -7.59 -17.94 -4.67
N GLN A 209 -7.68 -18.51 -5.85
CA GLN A 209 -8.17 -17.86 -7.05
C GLN A 209 -9.70 -17.90 -7.12
N ALA A 210 -10.29 -16.93 -7.81
CA ALA A 210 -11.72 -16.91 -8.08
C ALA A 210 -12.13 -18.01 -9.08
N PRO A 211 -13.33 -18.58 -8.93
CA PRO A 211 -13.98 -19.30 -10.02
C PRO A 211 -14.15 -18.40 -11.25
N VAL A 212 -14.10 -18.99 -12.45
CA VAL A 212 -14.12 -18.23 -13.72
C VAL A 212 -15.37 -17.35 -13.84
N ASP A 213 -16.51 -17.81 -13.36
CA ASP A 213 -17.80 -17.09 -13.35
C ASP A 213 -17.84 -15.88 -12.39
N LYS A 214 -16.81 -15.71 -11.55
CA LYS A 214 -16.66 -14.58 -10.60
C LYS A 214 -15.50 -13.64 -10.93
N LEU A 215 -14.89 -13.82 -12.11
CA LEU A 215 -13.83 -12.94 -12.55
C LEU A 215 -14.40 -11.59 -13.04
N PRO A 216 -13.72 -10.47 -12.79
CA PRO A 216 -14.11 -9.20 -13.37
C PRO A 216 -13.74 -9.13 -14.85
N GLU A 217 -14.48 -8.33 -15.60
CA GLU A 217 -14.16 -8.01 -17.00
C GLU A 217 -13.36 -6.69 -17.03
N THR A 218 -12.03 -6.79 -17.06
CA THR A 218 -11.15 -5.60 -17.04
C THR A 218 -10.36 -5.41 -18.35
N GLY A 219 -10.69 -6.17 -19.40
CA GLY A 219 -10.00 -6.06 -20.69
C GLY A 219 -8.71 -6.87 -20.80
N VAL A 220 -8.37 -7.69 -19.79
CA VAL A 220 -7.26 -8.65 -19.87
C VAL A 220 -7.78 -10.08 -20.11
N ALA A 221 -6.92 -10.98 -20.58
CA ALA A 221 -7.30 -12.37 -20.86
C ALA A 221 -7.79 -13.09 -19.58
N VAL A 222 -8.76 -13.99 -19.71
CA VAL A 222 -9.40 -14.71 -18.59
C VAL A 222 -8.37 -15.46 -17.73
N GLU A 223 -7.38 -16.07 -18.34
CA GLU A 223 -6.32 -16.80 -17.65
C GLU A 223 -5.49 -15.86 -16.77
N ILE A 224 -5.25 -14.64 -17.24
CA ILE A 224 -4.54 -13.60 -16.47
C ILE A 224 -5.46 -13.08 -15.34
N GLU A 225 -6.75 -12.83 -15.64
CA GLU A 225 -7.70 -12.43 -14.61
C GLU A 225 -7.78 -13.45 -13.48
N GLN A 226 -7.78 -14.74 -13.80
CA GLN A 226 -7.83 -15.80 -12.81
C GLN A 226 -6.60 -15.79 -11.89
N ILE A 227 -5.39 -15.65 -12.45
CA ILE A 227 -4.16 -15.52 -11.69
C ILE A 227 -4.22 -14.30 -10.77
N LEU A 228 -4.69 -13.15 -11.27
CA LEU A 228 -4.75 -11.88 -10.56
C LEU A 228 -5.94 -11.78 -9.59
N SER A 229 -6.77 -12.80 -9.49
CA SER A 229 -7.97 -12.82 -8.66
C SER A 229 -7.71 -13.24 -7.21
N SER A 230 -6.52 -13.75 -6.90
CA SER A 230 -6.11 -14.07 -5.52
C SER A 230 -5.66 -12.84 -4.73
N ILE A 231 -5.67 -12.93 -3.40
CA ILE A 231 -5.10 -11.92 -2.50
C ILE A 231 -3.57 -11.98 -2.57
N TYR A 232 -3.01 -13.18 -2.56
CA TYR A 232 -1.59 -13.47 -2.74
C TYR A 232 -1.36 -14.13 -4.08
N ILE A 233 -0.50 -13.58 -4.90
CA ILE A 233 -0.15 -14.12 -6.22
C ILE A 233 1.14 -14.91 -6.10
N GLU A 234 1.05 -16.24 -6.32
CA GLU A 234 2.22 -17.11 -6.45
C GLU A 234 3.04 -16.74 -7.69
N PRO A 235 4.35 -17.01 -7.71
CA PRO A 235 5.19 -16.71 -8.85
C PRO A 235 4.68 -17.32 -10.15
N VAL A 236 4.40 -16.48 -11.14
CA VAL A 236 3.90 -16.88 -12.46
C VAL A 236 4.63 -16.16 -13.58
N ALA A 237 4.97 -16.89 -14.65
CA ALA A 237 5.54 -16.32 -15.87
C ALA A 237 4.44 -16.09 -16.90
N PHE A 238 4.29 -14.88 -17.40
CA PHE A 238 3.21 -14.48 -18.29
C PHE A 238 3.46 -14.75 -19.79
N ASN A 239 4.40 -15.60 -20.20
CA ASN A 239 4.50 -16.02 -21.60
C ASN A 239 5.23 -17.35 -21.75
N HIS A 240 4.71 -18.27 -22.53
CA HIS A 240 5.22 -19.63 -22.70
C HIS A 240 6.27 -19.80 -23.81
N THR A 241 6.74 -18.73 -24.46
CA THR A 241 7.52 -18.85 -25.71
C THR A 241 8.99 -18.47 -25.66
N GLN A 242 9.54 -17.95 -24.55
CA GLN A 242 10.97 -17.60 -24.42
C GLN A 242 11.55 -17.96 -23.04
N ASN A 243 12.77 -18.52 -23.02
CA ASN A 243 13.54 -18.88 -21.83
C ASN A 243 14.11 -17.62 -21.15
N ASN A 244 13.37 -16.81 -20.49
CA ASN A 244 13.78 -15.71 -19.59
C ASN A 244 12.63 -14.71 -19.37
N LEU A 245 11.48 -15.23 -18.99
CA LEU A 245 10.30 -14.40 -18.83
C LEU A 245 10.27 -13.72 -17.49
N PRO A 246 9.81 -12.47 -17.42
CA PRO A 246 9.62 -11.80 -16.16
C PRO A 246 8.56 -12.54 -15.34
N THR A 247 8.95 -12.99 -14.16
CA THR A 247 8.07 -13.62 -13.18
C THR A 247 7.33 -12.54 -12.41
N TYR A 248 6.02 -12.68 -12.32
CA TYR A 248 5.14 -11.78 -11.57
C TYR A 248 4.64 -12.47 -10.30
N ALA A 249 4.63 -11.77 -9.17
CA ALA A 249 4.17 -12.32 -7.90
C ALA A 249 3.84 -11.22 -6.89
N THR A 250 3.21 -11.59 -5.78
CA THR A 250 3.19 -10.76 -4.58
C THR A 250 4.60 -10.67 -4.01
N ARG A 251 5.16 -9.46 -3.96
CA ARG A 251 6.54 -9.22 -3.53
C ARG A 251 6.64 -8.78 -2.09
N THR A 252 5.74 -7.88 -1.68
CA THR A 252 5.82 -7.24 -0.36
C THR A 252 4.44 -7.23 0.27
N GLN A 253 4.37 -7.65 1.52
CA GLN A 253 3.23 -7.47 2.40
C GLN A 253 3.56 -6.36 3.39
N SER A 254 2.63 -5.42 3.61
CA SER A 254 2.87 -4.26 4.47
C SER A 254 1.71 -4.02 5.43
N ILE A 255 2.05 -3.56 6.64
CA ILE A 255 1.11 -3.10 7.66
C ILE A 255 1.53 -1.69 8.06
N LEU A 256 0.60 -0.74 7.96
CA LEU A 256 0.77 0.63 8.43
C LEU A 256 -0.28 0.94 9.48
N THR A 257 0.15 1.51 10.60
CA THR A 257 -0.74 1.97 11.67
C THR A 257 -0.46 3.43 12.02
N LEU A 258 -1.52 4.17 12.35
CA LEU A 258 -1.42 5.42 13.07
C LEU A 258 -1.90 5.22 14.50
N LYS A 259 -1.24 5.86 15.47
CA LYS A 259 -1.64 5.87 16.88
C LYS A 259 -2.13 7.24 17.29
N CYS A 260 -3.14 7.28 18.17
CA CYS A 260 -3.59 8.52 18.79
C CYS A 260 -2.54 9.08 19.75
N HIS A 261 -2.45 10.41 19.79
CA HIS A 261 -1.50 11.14 20.66
C HIS A 261 -1.63 10.83 22.15
N SER A 262 -2.85 10.57 22.63
CA SER A 262 -3.13 10.28 24.05
C SER A 262 -2.39 9.07 24.61
N GLN A 263 -1.83 8.23 23.74
CA GLN A 263 -1.13 7.00 24.07
C GLN A 263 0.40 7.09 23.91
N LEU A 264 0.88 8.20 23.33
CA LEU A 264 2.31 8.38 23.14
C LEU A 264 2.92 8.86 24.48
N ALA A 265 3.79 8.03 25.08
CA ALA A 265 4.64 8.52 26.16
C ALA A 265 5.44 9.74 25.65
N ALA A 266 5.70 10.71 26.52
CA ALA A 266 6.39 11.97 26.18
C ALA A 266 7.77 11.80 25.47
N SER A 267 8.31 10.58 25.47
CA SER A 267 9.56 10.19 24.79
C SER A 267 9.35 9.50 23.41
N ALA A 268 8.10 9.25 22.99
CA ALA A 268 7.77 8.39 21.84
C ALA A 268 7.01 9.15 20.73
N VAL A 269 7.39 10.40 20.48
CA VAL A 269 6.78 11.23 19.41
C VAL A 269 7.06 10.63 18.02
N ASP A 270 8.05 9.74 17.91
CA ASP A 270 8.44 9.06 16.68
C ASP A 270 7.51 7.88 16.28
N ASP A 271 6.55 7.52 17.14
CA ASP A 271 5.69 6.34 16.95
C ASP A 271 4.26 6.66 16.48
N ILE A 272 3.99 7.88 15.99
CA ILE A 272 2.66 8.28 15.47
C ILE A 272 2.27 7.38 14.29
N ALA A 273 3.17 7.19 13.34
CA ALA A 273 3.00 6.31 12.20
C ALA A 273 4.04 5.19 12.23
N ARG A 274 3.58 3.95 12.15
CA ARG A 274 4.46 2.78 12.06
C ARG A 274 4.16 2.00 10.80
N LEU A 275 5.17 1.81 9.96
CA LEU A 275 5.11 0.98 8.76
C LEU A 275 6.07 -0.19 8.91
N VAL A 276 5.55 -1.40 8.75
CA VAL A 276 6.33 -2.64 8.71
C VAL A 276 6.06 -3.37 7.40
N SER A 277 7.04 -4.07 6.87
CA SER A 277 6.86 -4.88 5.67
C SER A 277 7.62 -6.20 5.74
N ARG A 278 7.09 -7.20 5.02
CA ARG A 278 7.73 -8.50 4.78
C ARG A 278 7.93 -8.67 3.29
N GLU A 279 9.17 -8.98 2.90
CA GLU A 279 9.45 -9.43 1.53
C GLU A 279 9.06 -10.90 1.38
N CYS A 280 8.25 -11.17 0.37
CA CYS A 280 7.85 -12.54 0.05
C CYS A 280 9.05 -13.27 -0.58
N GLN A 281 9.47 -14.36 0.06
CA GLN A 281 10.58 -15.17 -0.44
C GLN A 281 10.05 -16.17 -1.47
N HIS A 282 10.54 -16.05 -2.71
CA HIS A 282 10.26 -16.99 -3.79
C HIS A 282 11.55 -17.77 -4.11
N ASP A 283 11.58 -19.07 -3.82
CA ASP A 283 12.78 -19.91 -3.92
C ASP A 283 13.42 -19.93 -5.31
N SER A 284 12.64 -19.76 -6.37
CA SER A 284 13.13 -19.67 -7.75
C SER A 284 13.98 -18.43 -8.04
N TYR A 285 13.95 -17.39 -7.19
CA TYR A 285 14.70 -16.16 -7.38
C TYR A 285 16.08 -16.17 -6.73
N LYS A 286 16.33 -17.07 -5.78
CA LYS A 286 17.65 -17.21 -5.12
C LYS A 286 18.72 -17.72 -6.07
N ALA A 287 18.37 -18.50 -7.08
CA ALA A 287 19.32 -19.06 -8.05
C ALA A 287 19.98 -18.00 -8.95
N CYS A 288 19.30 -16.86 -9.23
CA CYS A 288 19.83 -15.82 -10.12
C CYS A 288 20.73 -14.78 -9.44
N ARG A 289 20.80 -14.73 -8.11
CA ARG A 289 21.64 -13.75 -7.40
C ARG A 289 23.09 -14.19 -7.16
N HIS A 290 23.41 -15.47 -7.34
CA HIS A 290 24.77 -15.99 -7.04
C HIS A 290 25.79 -15.89 -8.19
N ASP A 291 25.38 -15.51 -9.42
CA ASP A 291 26.29 -15.52 -10.57
C ASP A 291 26.84 -14.13 -10.99
N ASN A 292 26.55 -13.05 -10.27
CA ASN A 292 27.02 -11.69 -10.62
C ASN A 292 28.13 -11.13 -9.72
N HIS A 293 28.85 -11.99 -8.97
CA HIS A 293 30.08 -11.64 -8.27
C HIS A 293 31.22 -12.55 -8.71
N LYS A 294 31.72 -12.34 -9.95
CA LYS A 294 33.09 -12.69 -10.37
C LYS A 294 33.66 -11.61 -11.26
#